data_281c668e9b9f453c882e660fc3bb45d0
#
_entry.id   281c668e9b9f453c882e660fc3bb45d0
#
_cell.length_a   1.000
_cell.length_b   1.000
_cell.length_c   1.000
_cell.angle_alpha   90.00
_cell.angle_beta   90.00
_cell.angle_gamma   90.00
#
_symmetry.space_group_name_H-M   'P 1'
#
loop_
_entity.id
_entity.type
_entity.pdbx_description
1 polymer ?
#
loop_
_entity_poly.entity_id
_entity_poly.type
_entity_poly.pdbx_seq_one_letter_code
_entity_poly.pdbx_strand_id
1 'polypeptide(L)'
;MDQTRTQAQAQTQAHTRIEHDAFGPVHIPADRLWGAQTQRALELFTIGEERFPQGLYRAFGLQKLAAARANRRLGVLDDERGAAVEAAAVELRDGLLDAHFPLTIWQTGSGTQTNMNANEVIANRANQMLGQPPGTRSPVHPNDHANASQSSNDSFPTVMHLATALELRDHLLPALEQLQQRLQERALAFAGVLKVARTHLMDAVPMTLGQSFETFAHQVGHGIHRLRDHVVIARANERLFARQQRAHPRFHAGHPCQLVVILWPRNRIAVGQIKPTDPNR
;
A
#
# COMPACT_ATOMS: atom_id res chain seq x y z
N MET A 1 -13.25 -7.25 44.72
CA MET A 1 -13.05 -6.65 43.39
C MET A 1 -11.59 -6.65 42.94
N ASP A 2 -10.60 -6.96 43.75
CA ASP A 2 -9.19 -6.87 43.43
C ASP A 2 -8.59 -8.16 42.80
N GLN A 3 -9.07 -9.32 43.16
CA GLN A 3 -8.54 -10.61 42.68
C GLN A 3 -8.86 -10.87 41.18
N THR A 4 -9.99 -10.41 40.68
CA THR A 4 -10.38 -10.58 39.27
C THR A 4 -9.54 -9.68 38.34
N ARG A 5 -9.16 -8.49 38.80
CA ARG A 5 -8.26 -7.59 38.06
C ARG A 5 -6.84 -8.12 38.01
N THR A 6 -6.36 -8.73 39.10
CA THR A 6 -5.02 -9.33 39.19
C THR A 6 -4.91 -10.59 38.33
N GLN A 7 -5.97 -11.42 38.27
CA GLN A 7 -6.00 -12.61 37.39
C GLN A 7 -6.10 -12.23 35.90
N ALA A 8 -6.87 -11.22 35.54
CA ALA A 8 -6.93 -10.72 34.17
C ALA A 8 -5.60 -10.11 33.70
N GLN A 9 -4.90 -9.38 34.60
CA GLN A 9 -3.57 -8.84 34.33
C GLN A 9 -2.50 -9.94 34.21
N ALA A 10 -2.57 -10.98 35.05
CA ALA A 10 -1.66 -12.13 34.99
C ALA A 10 -1.88 -12.99 33.74
N GLN A 11 -3.14 -13.16 33.29
CA GLN A 11 -3.45 -13.86 32.03
C GLN A 11 -3.00 -13.05 30.80
N THR A 12 -3.06 -11.73 30.83
CA THR A 12 -2.56 -10.86 29.75
C THR A 12 -1.01 -10.94 29.65
N GLN A 13 -0.31 -11.05 30.77
CA GLN A 13 1.16 -11.19 30.78
C GLN A 13 1.63 -12.56 30.27
N ALA A 14 0.85 -13.62 30.39
CA ALA A 14 1.23 -14.97 29.95
C ALA A 14 1.27 -15.14 28.42
N HIS A 15 0.79 -14.18 27.65
CA HIS A 15 0.74 -14.23 26.19
C HIS A 15 1.46 -13.05 25.50
N THR A 16 2.41 -12.41 26.16
CA THR A 16 3.23 -11.36 25.57
C THR A 16 4.69 -11.78 25.42
N ARG A 17 5.35 -11.28 24.37
CA ARG A 17 6.82 -11.30 24.27
C ARG A 17 7.36 -9.91 24.55
N ILE A 18 8.62 -9.84 24.99
CA ILE A 18 9.30 -8.57 25.24
C ILE A 18 10.29 -8.32 24.10
N GLU A 19 10.15 -7.16 23.46
CA GLU A 19 11.16 -6.62 22.55
C GLU A 19 11.80 -5.37 23.15
N HIS A 20 12.98 -5.02 22.67
CA HIS A 20 13.72 -3.83 23.13
C HIS A 20 13.94 -2.87 21.95
N ASP A 21 13.81 -1.58 22.23
CA ASP A 21 14.24 -0.52 21.34
C ASP A 21 15.10 0.50 22.11
N ALA A 22 15.36 1.67 21.50
CA ALA A 22 16.18 2.73 22.14
C ALA A 22 15.55 3.30 23.43
N PHE A 23 14.26 3.11 23.65
CA PHE A 23 13.50 3.61 24.80
C PHE A 23 13.27 2.53 25.87
N GLY A 24 13.79 1.32 25.69
CA GLY A 24 13.69 0.23 26.65
C GLY A 24 12.73 -0.90 26.23
N PRO A 25 12.30 -1.75 27.18
CA PRO A 25 11.45 -2.90 26.90
C PRO A 25 10.03 -2.50 26.49
N VAL A 26 9.45 -3.30 25.59
CA VAL A 26 8.08 -3.16 25.09
C VAL A 26 7.40 -4.52 25.10
N HIS A 27 6.20 -4.59 25.66
CA HIS A 27 5.38 -5.81 25.68
C HIS A 27 4.52 -5.89 24.45
N ILE A 28 4.64 -6.96 23.66
CA ILE A 28 3.92 -7.17 22.42
C ILE A 28 3.15 -8.49 22.53
N PRO A 29 1.89 -8.59 22.08
CA PRO A 29 1.17 -9.86 22.04
C PRO A 29 1.98 -10.92 21.28
N ALA A 30 2.16 -12.11 21.85
CA ALA A 30 3.06 -13.13 21.33
C ALA A 30 2.64 -13.66 19.95
N ASP A 31 1.34 -13.62 19.65
CA ASP A 31 0.73 -14.04 18.38
C ASP A 31 0.86 -12.99 17.25
N ARG A 32 1.37 -11.80 17.55
CA ARG A 32 1.46 -10.71 16.58
C ARG A 32 2.86 -10.59 15.97
N LEU A 33 2.90 -10.21 14.70
CA LEU A 33 4.16 -10.07 13.97
C LEU A 33 4.71 -8.64 13.96
N TRP A 34 3.95 -7.64 14.41
CA TRP A 34 4.52 -6.30 14.55
C TRP A 34 5.55 -6.27 15.69
N GLY A 35 6.43 -5.29 15.68
CA GLY A 35 7.51 -5.15 16.66
C GLY A 35 7.33 -3.94 17.59
N ALA A 36 8.42 -3.58 18.25
CA ALA A 36 8.44 -2.54 19.28
C ALA A 36 8.03 -1.15 18.74
N GLN A 37 8.41 -0.78 17.52
CA GLN A 37 8.07 0.52 16.95
C GLN A 37 6.57 0.66 16.70
N THR A 38 5.95 -0.38 16.16
CA THR A 38 4.50 -0.40 15.97
C THR A 38 3.75 -0.41 17.29
N GLN A 39 4.23 -1.17 18.28
CA GLN A 39 3.60 -1.20 19.60
C GLN A 39 3.64 0.19 20.28
N ARG A 40 4.77 0.89 20.22
CA ARG A 40 4.83 2.28 20.73
C ARG A 40 3.94 3.24 19.95
N ALA A 41 3.83 3.06 18.63
CA ALA A 41 2.91 3.86 17.83
C ALA A 41 1.44 3.65 18.26
N LEU A 42 1.05 2.42 18.60
CA LEU A 42 -0.29 2.11 19.15
C LEU A 42 -0.54 2.80 20.50
N GLU A 43 0.48 2.88 21.35
CA GLU A 43 0.39 3.53 22.65
C GLU A 43 0.37 5.05 22.55
N LEU A 44 1.02 5.60 21.52
CA LEU A 44 1.17 7.06 21.32
C LEU A 44 0.00 7.65 20.51
N PHE A 45 -0.44 6.97 19.44
CA PHE A 45 -1.48 7.46 18.55
C PHE A 45 -2.82 6.80 18.87
N THR A 46 -3.53 7.34 19.85
CA THR A 46 -4.78 6.78 20.40
C THR A 46 -6.04 7.47 19.87
N ILE A 47 -5.92 8.33 18.86
CA ILE A 47 -7.03 9.09 18.27
C ILE A 47 -7.65 8.31 17.13
N GLY A 48 -9.00 8.21 17.14
CA GLY A 48 -9.78 7.59 16.07
C GLY A 48 -9.65 6.07 16.01
N GLU A 49 -10.46 5.46 15.16
CA GLU A 49 -10.48 4.01 14.95
C GLU A 49 -10.29 3.64 13.47
N GLU A 50 -10.31 4.64 12.58
CA GLU A 50 -10.22 4.44 11.14
C GLU A 50 -8.87 3.87 10.76
N ARG A 51 -8.87 2.85 9.91
CA ARG A 51 -7.69 2.15 9.41
C ARG A 51 -7.54 2.34 7.92
N PHE A 52 -6.31 2.18 7.44
CA PHE A 52 -6.09 2.12 6.00
C PHE A 52 -6.82 0.92 5.40
N PRO A 53 -7.32 1.04 4.15
CA PRO A 53 -7.91 -0.10 3.45
C PRO A 53 -6.87 -1.20 3.22
N GLN A 54 -7.32 -2.45 3.22
CA GLN A 54 -6.45 -3.62 3.03
C GLN A 54 -5.61 -3.56 1.75
N GLY A 55 -6.13 -2.95 0.70
CA GLY A 55 -5.39 -2.71 -0.55
C GLY A 55 -4.08 -1.96 -0.35
N LEU A 56 -3.99 -1.06 0.65
CA LEU A 56 -2.74 -0.36 0.99
C LEU A 56 -1.70 -1.34 1.58
N TYR A 57 -2.08 -2.23 2.48
CA TYR A 57 -1.17 -3.21 3.07
C TYR A 57 -0.65 -4.20 2.02
N ARG A 58 -1.52 -4.64 1.11
CA ARG A 58 -1.15 -5.50 -0.04
C ARG A 58 -0.19 -4.79 -0.99
N ALA A 59 -0.38 -3.49 -1.20
CA ALA A 59 0.54 -2.68 -2.00
C ALA A 59 1.92 -2.53 -1.32
N PHE A 60 1.99 -2.48 0.02
CA PHE A 60 3.27 -2.62 0.74
C PHE A 60 3.94 -3.95 0.43
N GLY A 61 3.20 -5.05 0.43
CA GLY A 61 3.73 -6.36 0.04
C GLY A 61 4.37 -6.34 -1.35
N LEU A 62 3.73 -5.72 -2.34
CA LEU A 62 4.29 -5.56 -3.68
C LEU A 62 5.54 -4.69 -3.72
N GLN A 63 5.52 -3.54 -3.03
CA GLN A 63 6.65 -2.62 -2.97
C GLN A 63 7.86 -3.27 -2.28
N LYS A 64 7.65 -3.94 -1.13
CA LYS A 64 8.72 -4.62 -0.38
C LYS A 64 9.27 -5.82 -1.14
N LEU A 65 8.43 -6.59 -1.84
CA LEU A 65 8.86 -7.67 -2.73
C LEU A 65 9.79 -7.16 -3.85
N ALA A 66 9.42 -6.05 -4.47
CA ALA A 66 10.22 -5.44 -5.52
C ALA A 66 11.57 -4.94 -5.00
N ALA A 67 11.57 -4.30 -3.82
CA ALA A 67 12.77 -3.81 -3.15
C ALA A 67 13.70 -4.97 -2.75
N ALA A 68 13.18 -6.04 -2.14
CA ALA A 68 13.95 -7.21 -1.76
C ALA A 68 14.62 -7.89 -2.95
N ARG A 69 13.88 -8.08 -4.06
CA ARG A 69 14.41 -8.63 -5.31
C ARG A 69 15.53 -7.80 -5.90
N ALA A 70 15.40 -6.47 -5.86
CA ALA A 70 16.45 -5.59 -6.35
C ALA A 70 17.69 -5.67 -5.46
N ASN A 71 17.52 -5.55 -4.15
CA ASN A 71 18.62 -5.61 -3.19
C ASN A 71 19.37 -6.94 -3.25
N ARG A 72 18.65 -8.05 -3.44
CA ARG A 72 19.26 -9.36 -3.65
C ARG A 72 20.08 -9.43 -4.95
N ARG A 73 19.53 -8.96 -6.06
CA ARG A 73 20.27 -8.91 -7.36
C ARG A 73 21.53 -8.05 -7.31
N LEU A 74 21.59 -7.08 -6.43
CA LEU A 74 22.68 -6.15 -6.25
C LEU A 74 23.67 -6.58 -5.18
N GLY A 75 23.41 -7.70 -4.50
CA GLY A 75 24.24 -8.18 -3.41
C GLY A 75 24.13 -7.36 -2.12
N VAL A 76 23.11 -6.49 -1.99
CA VAL A 76 22.83 -5.76 -0.74
C VAL A 76 22.20 -6.72 0.30
N LEU A 77 21.37 -7.64 -0.16
CA LEU A 77 20.86 -8.77 0.62
C LEU A 77 21.48 -10.06 0.07
N ASP A 78 21.93 -10.95 0.98
CA ASP A 78 22.31 -12.31 0.60
C ASP A 78 21.08 -13.13 0.19
N ASP A 79 21.35 -14.29 -0.41
CA ASP A 79 20.31 -15.14 -0.97
C ASP A 79 19.34 -15.70 0.06
N GLU A 80 19.81 -16.09 1.24
CA GLU A 80 18.98 -16.71 2.29
C GLU A 80 18.02 -15.69 2.90
N ARG A 81 18.55 -14.57 3.40
CA ARG A 81 17.71 -13.48 3.96
C ARG A 81 16.82 -12.86 2.92
N GLY A 82 17.36 -12.63 1.71
CA GLY A 82 16.60 -12.06 0.60
C GLY A 82 15.42 -12.94 0.20
N ALA A 83 15.60 -14.26 0.09
CA ALA A 83 14.51 -15.18 -0.24
C ALA A 83 13.42 -15.20 0.85
N ALA A 84 13.81 -15.18 2.14
CA ALA A 84 12.86 -15.14 3.24
C ALA A 84 12.05 -13.83 3.27
N VAL A 85 12.69 -12.68 3.04
CA VAL A 85 12.01 -11.38 2.92
C VAL A 85 11.07 -11.36 1.72
N GLU A 86 11.48 -11.89 0.57
CA GLU A 86 10.61 -11.99 -0.61
C GLU A 86 9.37 -12.86 -0.33
N ALA A 87 9.54 -14.01 0.33
CA ALA A 87 8.45 -14.91 0.68
C ALA A 87 7.46 -14.25 1.67
N ALA A 88 7.94 -13.58 2.71
CA ALA A 88 7.11 -12.83 3.65
C ALA A 88 6.38 -11.66 2.96
N ALA A 89 7.03 -10.96 2.03
CA ALA A 89 6.40 -9.89 1.25
C ALA A 89 5.31 -10.42 0.30
N VAL A 90 5.46 -11.64 -0.22
CA VAL A 90 4.41 -12.33 -1.00
C VAL A 90 3.20 -12.63 -0.11
N GLU A 91 3.38 -13.16 1.10
CA GLU A 91 2.28 -13.39 2.05
C GLU A 91 1.54 -12.08 2.38
N LEU A 92 2.26 -10.96 2.57
CA LEU A 92 1.64 -9.66 2.79
C LEU A 92 0.85 -9.18 1.56
N ARG A 93 1.40 -9.32 0.35
CA ARG A 93 0.70 -9.00 -0.90
C ARG A 93 -0.61 -9.79 -1.04
N ASP A 94 -0.59 -11.04 -0.64
CA ASP A 94 -1.74 -11.96 -0.79
C ASP A 94 -2.76 -11.81 0.36
N GLY A 95 -2.52 -10.88 1.31
CA GLY A 95 -3.43 -10.55 2.40
C GLY A 95 -3.38 -11.51 3.60
N LEU A 96 -2.42 -12.43 3.63
CA LEU A 96 -2.29 -13.40 4.72
C LEU A 96 -1.82 -12.78 6.03
N LEU A 97 -1.27 -11.56 5.98
CA LEU A 97 -0.70 -10.85 7.12
C LEU A 97 -1.51 -9.60 7.52
N ASP A 98 -2.69 -9.37 6.95
CA ASP A 98 -3.52 -8.18 7.18
C ASP A 98 -3.85 -7.96 8.68
N ALA A 99 -4.01 -9.02 9.46
CA ALA A 99 -4.31 -8.97 10.90
C ALA A 99 -3.16 -8.36 11.75
N HIS A 100 -1.98 -8.19 11.17
CA HIS A 100 -0.79 -7.65 11.84
C HIS A 100 -0.57 -6.15 11.59
N PHE A 101 -1.59 -5.44 11.05
CA PHE A 101 -1.59 -4.00 10.80
C PHE A 101 -2.62 -3.28 11.68
N PRO A 102 -2.30 -3.04 12.96
CA PRO A 102 -3.26 -2.53 13.93
C PRO A 102 -3.38 -1.00 13.96
N LEU A 103 -2.48 -0.27 13.27
CA LEU A 103 -2.39 1.19 13.35
C LEU A 103 -3.60 1.88 12.70
N THR A 104 -4.05 2.98 13.32
CA THR A 104 -5.04 3.89 12.73
C THR A 104 -4.39 4.80 11.69
N ILE A 105 -5.21 5.48 10.87
CA ILE A 105 -4.74 6.50 9.93
C ILE A 105 -4.26 7.77 10.64
N TRP A 106 -4.66 7.98 11.88
CA TRP A 106 -4.35 9.15 12.72
C TRP A 106 -2.97 9.02 13.36
N GLN A 107 -1.95 9.01 12.53
CA GLN A 107 -0.53 8.92 12.85
C GLN A 107 0.22 10.07 12.18
N THR A 108 1.56 10.06 12.11
CA THR A 108 2.30 11.11 11.38
C THR A 108 1.96 11.08 9.88
N GLY A 109 1.79 12.26 9.27
CA GLY A 109 1.42 12.39 7.86
C GLY A 109 2.45 11.83 6.86
N SER A 110 3.67 11.55 7.31
CA SER A 110 4.72 10.90 6.50
C SER A 110 4.49 9.39 6.27
N GLY A 111 3.56 8.77 7.01
CA GLY A 111 3.29 7.32 6.92
C GLY A 111 4.42 6.44 7.45
N THR A 112 5.37 7.01 8.20
CA THR A 112 6.54 6.29 8.71
C THR A 112 6.14 5.12 9.61
N GLN A 113 5.13 5.28 10.48
CA GLN A 113 4.67 4.21 11.37
C GLN A 113 4.14 3.01 10.59
N THR A 114 3.36 3.23 9.53
CA THR A 114 2.86 2.14 8.69
C THR A 114 3.98 1.45 7.90
N ASN A 115 4.97 2.20 7.39
CA ASN A 115 6.14 1.61 6.76
C ASN A 115 6.96 0.77 7.76
N MET A 116 7.14 1.26 8.99
CA MET A 116 7.82 0.50 10.05
C MET A 116 7.05 -0.75 10.43
N ASN A 117 5.71 -0.66 10.53
CA ASN A 117 4.86 -1.83 10.76
C ASN A 117 5.07 -2.90 9.66
N ALA A 118 5.07 -2.50 8.39
CA ALA A 118 5.33 -3.44 7.29
C ALA A 118 6.74 -4.07 7.40
N ASN A 119 7.76 -3.29 7.75
CA ASN A 119 9.12 -3.79 7.94
C ASN A 119 9.21 -4.81 9.08
N GLU A 120 8.58 -4.51 10.22
CA GLU A 120 8.57 -5.40 11.40
C GLU A 120 7.82 -6.70 11.11
N VAL A 121 6.64 -6.62 10.49
CA VAL A 121 5.83 -7.79 10.11
C VAL A 121 6.60 -8.69 9.14
N ILE A 122 7.19 -8.12 8.09
CA ILE A 122 7.97 -8.88 7.10
C ILE A 122 9.21 -9.50 7.74
N ALA A 123 9.96 -8.74 8.56
CA ALA A 123 11.15 -9.25 9.20
C ALA A 123 10.85 -10.39 10.20
N ASN A 124 9.82 -10.23 11.03
CA ASN A 124 9.40 -11.27 11.96
C ASN A 124 8.88 -12.52 11.25
N ARG A 125 8.13 -12.34 10.14
CA ARG A 125 7.66 -13.46 9.33
C ARG A 125 8.82 -14.20 8.64
N ALA A 126 9.76 -13.45 8.07
CA ALA A 126 10.97 -14.02 7.48
C ALA A 126 11.80 -14.79 8.51
N ASN A 127 11.96 -14.24 9.73
CA ASN A 127 12.65 -14.93 10.82
C ASN A 127 11.94 -16.25 11.21
N GLN A 128 10.61 -16.27 11.26
CA GLN A 128 9.87 -17.51 11.47
C GLN A 128 10.14 -18.55 10.39
N MET A 129 10.19 -18.15 9.12
CA MET A 129 10.54 -19.05 8.01
C MET A 129 11.97 -19.62 8.13
N LEU A 130 12.86 -18.87 8.77
CA LEU A 130 14.25 -19.26 9.06
C LEU A 130 14.40 -19.96 10.44
N GLY A 131 13.29 -20.37 11.06
CA GLY A 131 13.30 -21.12 12.33
C GLY A 131 13.55 -20.28 13.58
N GLN A 132 13.47 -18.95 13.49
CA GLN A 132 13.67 -18.06 14.64
C GLN A 132 12.33 -17.52 15.15
N PRO A 133 12.17 -17.31 16.47
CA PRO A 133 10.97 -16.70 17.02
C PRO A 133 10.85 -15.21 16.63
N PRO A 134 9.61 -14.67 16.58
CA PRO A 134 9.41 -13.23 16.35
C PRO A 134 10.10 -12.38 17.42
N GLY A 135 10.59 -11.19 17.02
CA GLY A 135 11.23 -10.24 17.93
C GLY A 135 12.75 -10.38 18.07
N THR A 136 13.35 -11.44 17.51
CA THR A 136 14.80 -11.66 17.55
C THR A 136 15.60 -10.64 16.74
N ARG A 137 14.98 -10.03 15.70
CA ARG A 137 15.64 -9.15 14.72
C ARG A 137 16.85 -9.78 14.03
N SER A 138 16.97 -11.08 14.09
CA SER A 138 18.05 -11.88 13.52
C SER A 138 17.48 -13.22 13.04
N PRO A 139 17.90 -13.71 11.87
CA PRO A 139 18.87 -13.15 10.93
C PRO A 139 18.32 -11.96 10.09
N VAL A 140 17.00 -11.70 10.07
CA VAL A 140 16.40 -10.58 9.34
C VAL A 140 16.04 -9.44 10.29
N HIS A 141 16.65 -8.25 10.05
CA HIS A 141 16.36 -7.02 10.80
C HIS A 141 15.37 -6.13 10.02
N PRO A 142 14.37 -5.50 10.68
CA PRO A 142 13.37 -4.67 10.01
C PRO A 142 13.97 -3.51 9.19
N ASN A 143 14.95 -2.78 9.75
CA ASN A 143 15.54 -1.64 9.08
C ASN A 143 16.63 -2.04 8.08
N ASP A 144 17.52 -2.95 8.48
CA ASP A 144 18.74 -3.23 7.72
C ASP A 144 18.47 -4.16 6.53
N HIS A 145 17.41 -4.98 6.61
CA HIS A 145 17.07 -5.95 5.57
C HIS A 145 15.70 -5.67 4.91
N ALA A 146 14.59 -5.64 5.66
CA ALA A 146 13.27 -5.40 5.07
C ALA A 146 13.11 -3.98 4.50
N ASN A 147 13.81 -2.98 5.10
CA ASN A 147 13.83 -1.59 4.63
C ASN A 147 15.13 -1.21 3.91
N ALA A 148 16.00 -2.15 3.59
CA ALA A 148 17.27 -1.88 2.92
C ALA A 148 17.07 -1.02 1.67
N SER A 149 17.90 0.03 1.50
CA SER A 149 17.87 0.97 0.37
C SER A 149 16.54 1.74 0.19
N GLN A 150 15.74 1.90 1.25
CA GLN A 150 14.43 2.56 1.17
C GLN A 150 14.31 3.68 2.22
N SER A 151 13.54 4.72 1.86
CA SER A 151 13.09 5.77 2.78
C SER A 151 11.56 5.69 2.91
N SER A 152 11.02 5.91 4.12
CA SER A 152 9.55 6.00 4.32
C SER A 152 8.93 7.11 3.48
N ASN A 153 9.65 8.22 3.28
CA ASN A 153 9.19 9.36 2.49
C ASN A 153 9.02 9.05 0.99
N ASP A 154 9.62 7.97 0.52
CA ASP A 154 9.47 7.44 -0.84
C ASP A 154 8.54 6.22 -0.86
N SER A 155 8.75 5.27 0.04
CA SER A 155 8.00 4.01 0.08
C SER A 155 6.51 4.23 0.32
N PHE A 156 6.13 5.11 1.26
CA PHE A 156 4.72 5.32 1.60
C PHE A 156 3.93 6.00 0.47
N PRO A 157 4.38 7.12 -0.14
CA PRO A 157 3.71 7.69 -1.31
C PRO A 157 3.64 6.72 -2.50
N THR A 158 4.70 5.96 -2.75
CA THR A 158 4.72 4.92 -3.79
C THR A 158 3.63 3.88 -3.54
N VAL A 159 3.48 3.42 -2.31
CA VAL A 159 2.42 2.46 -1.92
C VAL A 159 1.03 3.07 -2.07
N MET A 160 0.82 4.34 -1.72
CA MET A 160 -0.47 5.03 -1.94
C MET A 160 -0.85 5.05 -3.43
N HIS A 161 0.09 5.43 -4.31
CA HIS A 161 -0.13 5.42 -5.76
C HIS A 161 -0.40 4.02 -6.29
N LEU A 162 0.37 3.04 -5.82
CA LEU A 162 0.22 1.64 -6.22
C LEU A 162 -1.13 1.07 -5.80
N ALA A 163 -1.53 1.26 -4.54
CA ALA A 163 -2.82 0.82 -4.03
C ALA A 163 -3.98 1.43 -4.83
N THR A 164 -3.93 2.76 -5.05
CA THR A 164 -4.96 3.47 -5.83
C THR A 164 -5.04 2.96 -7.26
N ALA A 165 -3.88 2.77 -7.93
CA ALA A 165 -3.86 2.29 -9.31
C ALA A 165 -4.41 0.85 -9.45
N LEU A 166 -4.15 -0.01 -8.47
CA LEU A 166 -4.69 -1.37 -8.44
C LEU A 166 -6.21 -1.37 -8.21
N GLU A 167 -6.70 -0.61 -7.25
CA GLU A 167 -8.14 -0.50 -6.97
C GLU A 167 -8.91 0.09 -8.15
N LEU A 168 -8.36 1.10 -8.82
CA LEU A 168 -8.97 1.66 -10.04
C LEU A 168 -9.02 0.63 -11.15
N ARG A 169 -7.94 -0.11 -11.39
CA ARG A 169 -7.83 -1.09 -12.48
C ARG A 169 -8.72 -2.31 -12.27
N ASP A 170 -8.67 -2.86 -11.04
CA ASP A 170 -9.21 -4.20 -10.79
C ASP A 170 -10.67 -4.17 -10.29
N HIS A 171 -11.11 -3.04 -9.71
CA HIS A 171 -12.44 -2.94 -9.12
C HIS A 171 -13.27 -1.80 -9.69
N LEU A 172 -12.81 -0.55 -9.60
CA LEU A 172 -13.66 0.60 -9.93
C LEU A 172 -13.96 0.71 -11.43
N LEU A 173 -12.96 0.62 -12.30
CA LEU A 173 -13.16 0.74 -13.74
C LEU A 173 -14.07 -0.36 -14.29
N PRO A 174 -13.88 -1.67 -13.96
CA PRO A 174 -14.82 -2.71 -14.38
C PRO A 174 -16.26 -2.48 -13.89
N ALA A 175 -16.43 -2.02 -12.65
CA ALA A 175 -17.76 -1.74 -12.10
C ALA A 175 -18.46 -0.55 -12.83
N LEU A 176 -17.71 0.51 -13.14
CA LEU A 176 -18.24 1.64 -13.90
C LEU A 176 -18.57 1.27 -15.34
N GLU A 177 -17.77 0.44 -15.99
CA GLU A 177 -18.04 -0.06 -17.35
C GLU A 177 -19.32 -0.89 -17.37
N GLN A 178 -19.51 -1.77 -16.37
CA GLN A 178 -20.76 -2.53 -16.24
C GLN A 178 -21.96 -1.62 -15.99
N LEU A 179 -21.82 -0.60 -15.13
CA LEU A 179 -22.87 0.40 -14.89
C LEU A 179 -23.24 1.14 -16.17
N GLN A 180 -22.25 1.62 -16.92
CA GLN A 180 -22.46 2.30 -18.21
C GLN A 180 -23.23 1.43 -19.19
N GLN A 181 -22.82 0.17 -19.33
CA GLN A 181 -23.53 -0.78 -20.20
C GLN A 181 -24.98 -0.98 -19.80
N ARG A 182 -25.27 -1.16 -18.51
CA ARG A 182 -26.65 -1.32 -18.00
C ARG A 182 -27.50 -0.09 -18.24
N LEU A 183 -26.92 1.10 -18.10
CA LEU A 183 -27.62 2.36 -18.41
C LEU A 183 -27.95 2.47 -19.90
N GLN A 184 -27.05 2.08 -20.79
CA GLN A 184 -27.27 2.03 -22.24
C GLN A 184 -28.38 1.04 -22.62
N GLU A 185 -28.37 -0.18 -22.04
CA GLU A 185 -29.44 -1.16 -22.24
C GLU A 185 -30.80 -0.60 -21.83
N ARG A 186 -30.89 0.13 -20.70
CA ARG A 186 -32.12 0.79 -20.26
C ARG A 186 -32.51 1.97 -21.13
N ALA A 187 -31.55 2.73 -21.65
CA ALA A 187 -31.82 3.79 -22.61
C ALA A 187 -32.54 3.27 -23.83
N LEU A 188 -32.07 2.14 -24.40
CA LEU A 188 -32.72 1.49 -25.54
C LEU A 188 -34.11 0.93 -25.18
N ALA A 189 -34.24 0.25 -24.05
CA ALA A 189 -35.51 -0.32 -23.61
C ALA A 189 -36.61 0.72 -23.39
N PHE A 190 -36.23 1.93 -22.96
CA PHE A 190 -37.15 3.04 -22.66
C PHE A 190 -37.19 4.13 -23.74
N ALA A 191 -36.64 3.87 -24.92
CA ALA A 191 -36.59 4.85 -26.01
C ALA A 191 -37.97 5.37 -26.45
N GLY A 192 -39.02 4.55 -26.34
CA GLY A 192 -40.40 4.92 -26.69
C GLY A 192 -41.25 5.41 -25.50
N VAL A 193 -40.72 5.44 -24.28
CA VAL A 193 -41.49 5.85 -23.09
C VAL A 193 -41.41 7.35 -22.91
N LEU A 194 -42.53 8.03 -23.20
CA LEU A 194 -42.64 9.49 -23.05
C LEU A 194 -42.73 9.92 -21.59
N LYS A 195 -42.06 11.00 -21.25
CA LYS A 195 -42.13 11.70 -19.96
C LYS A 195 -41.99 13.18 -20.15
N VAL A 196 -42.33 13.95 -19.12
CA VAL A 196 -42.07 15.39 -19.06
C VAL A 196 -40.66 15.61 -18.48
N ALA A 197 -39.84 16.42 -19.17
CA ALA A 197 -38.60 16.93 -18.59
C ALA A 197 -38.93 17.96 -17.49
N ARG A 198 -37.93 18.23 -16.62
CA ARG A 198 -38.06 19.22 -15.54
C ARG A 198 -36.88 20.14 -15.48
N THR A 199 -37.13 21.44 -15.33
CA THR A 199 -36.12 22.46 -15.06
C THR A 199 -36.68 23.40 -14.00
N HIS A 200 -35.84 23.90 -13.12
CA HIS A 200 -36.27 24.79 -12.02
C HIS A 200 -37.48 24.28 -11.21
N LEU A 201 -37.60 22.96 -11.02
CA LEU A 201 -38.73 22.26 -10.38
C LEU A 201 -40.07 22.40 -11.14
N MET A 202 -40.07 22.91 -12.38
CA MET A 202 -41.25 23.07 -13.23
C MET A 202 -41.19 22.09 -14.41
N ASP A 203 -42.37 21.79 -14.95
CA ASP A 203 -42.48 20.98 -16.15
C ASP A 203 -41.84 21.72 -17.36
N ALA A 204 -41.07 20.97 -18.13
CA ALA A 204 -40.40 21.45 -19.34
C ALA A 204 -40.89 20.68 -20.59
N VAL A 205 -40.04 20.54 -21.58
CA VAL A 205 -40.38 19.90 -22.86
C VAL A 205 -40.63 18.38 -22.70
N PRO A 206 -41.45 17.76 -23.57
CA PRO A 206 -41.55 16.33 -23.68
C PRO A 206 -40.19 15.73 -24.05
N MET A 207 -39.87 14.61 -23.41
CA MET A 207 -38.67 13.82 -23.70
C MET A 207 -38.97 12.33 -23.46
N THR A 208 -38.04 11.46 -23.82
CA THR A 208 -38.16 10.02 -23.48
C THR A 208 -37.43 9.67 -22.18
N LEU A 209 -37.91 8.66 -21.51
CA LEU A 209 -37.17 8.08 -20.36
C LEU A 209 -35.83 7.52 -20.82
N GLY A 210 -35.75 6.96 -22.04
CA GLY A 210 -34.53 6.51 -22.67
C GLY A 210 -33.45 7.60 -22.75
N GLN A 211 -33.80 8.85 -23.15
CA GLN A 211 -32.87 9.98 -23.17
C GLN A 211 -32.31 10.31 -21.79
N SER A 212 -33.09 10.14 -20.72
CA SER A 212 -32.58 10.34 -19.36
C SER A 212 -31.49 9.29 -19.00
N PHE A 213 -31.73 8.01 -19.30
CA PHE A 213 -30.76 6.95 -19.07
C PHE A 213 -29.51 7.09 -19.94
N GLU A 214 -29.68 7.53 -21.19
CA GLU A 214 -28.55 7.81 -22.08
C GLU A 214 -27.65 8.92 -21.54
N THR A 215 -28.24 9.99 -20.99
CA THR A 215 -27.48 11.06 -20.32
C THR A 215 -26.65 10.51 -19.16
N PHE A 216 -27.22 9.65 -18.32
CA PHE A 216 -26.48 9.03 -17.23
C PHE A 216 -25.34 8.13 -17.75
N ALA A 217 -25.59 7.36 -18.82
CA ALA A 217 -24.55 6.52 -19.46
C ALA A 217 -23.37 7.35 -19.97
N HIS A 218 -23.65 8.50 -20.59
CA HIS A 218 -22.62 9.44 -21.04
C HIS A 218 -21.83 10.03 -19.88
N GLN A 219 -22.49 10.44 -18.78
CA GLN A 219 -21.81 10.99 -17.60
C GLN A 219 -20.86 9.95 -16.98
N VAL A 220 -21.28 8.68 -16.84
CA VAL A 220 -20.44 7.59 -16.37
C VAL A 220 -19.27 7.36 -17.33
N GLY A 221 -19.51 7.35 -18.65
CA GLY A 221 -18.48 7.22 -19.67
C GLY A 221 -17.40 8.30 -19.58
N HIS A 222 -17.80 9.58 -19.41
CA HIS A 222 -16.85 10.66 -19.14
C HIS A 222 -16.04 10.46 -17.85
N GLY A 223 -16.67 9.90 -16.81
CA GLY A 223 -15.98 9.51 -15.58
C GLY A 223 -14.90 8.46 -15.82
N ILE A 224 -15.22 7.40 -16.57
CA ILE A 224 -14.29 6.34 -16.97
C ILE A 224 -13.09 6.92 -17.73
N HIS A 225 -13.31 7.78 -18.71
CA HIS A 225 -12.22 8.41 -19.47
C HIS A 225 -11.29 9.20 -18.55
N ARG A 226 -11.83 10.07 -17.69
CA ARG A 226 -11.02 10.86 -16.74
C ARG A 226 -10.18 9.97 -15.80
N LEU A 227 -10.74 8.89 -15.29
CA LEU A 227 -10.00 7.95 -14.44
C LEU A 227 -8.86 7.25 -15.19
N ARG A 228 -9.11 6.82 -16.43
CA ARG A 228 -8.09 6.20 -17.28
C ARG A 228 -6.94 7.16 -17.58
N ASP A 229 -7.25 8.39 -17.93
CA ASP A 229 -6.26 9.44 -18.22
C ASP A 229 -5.43 9.78 -16.98
N HIS A 230 -6.05 9.83 -15.81
CA HIS A 230 -5.35 10.09 -14.55
C HIS A 230 -4.33 9.01 -14.20
N VAL A 231 -4.66 7.74 -14.39
CA VAL A 231 -3.72 6.62 -14.20
C VAL A 231 -2.54 6.71 -15.18
N VAL A 232 -2.76 7.17 -16.39
CA VAL A 232 -1.68 7.40 -17.39
C VAL A 232 -0.79 8.58 -16.98
N ILE A 233 -1.36 9.70 -16.50
CA ILE A 233 -0.62 10.87 -16.03
C ILE A 233 0.25 10.55 -14.82
N ALA A 234 -0.25 9.80 -13.85
CA ALA A 234 0.53 9.35 -12.70
C ALA A 234 1.79 8.58 -13.15
N ARG A 235 1.65 7.67 -14.12
CA ARG A 235 2.78 6.94 -14.73
C ARG A 235 3.76 7.84 -15.49
N ALA A 236 3.29 8.92 -16.12
CA ALA A 236 4.14 9.87 -16.84
C ALA A 236 4.95 10.73 -15.87
N ASN A 237 4.36 11.16 -14.76
CA ASN A 237 5.02 11.93 -13.71
C ASN A 237 6.13 11.14 -13.02
N GLU A 238 5.94 9.85 -12.75
CA GLU A 238 6.99 8.96 -12.25
C GLU A 238 8.19 8.89 -13.21
N ARG A 239 7.95 8.83 -14.53
CA ARG A 239 9.01 8.83 -15.55
C ARG A 239 9.75 10.17 -15.63
N LEU A 240 9.04 11.29 -15.48
CA LEU A 240 9.62 12.64 -15.45
C LEU A 240 10.46 12.84 -14.20
N PHE A 241 9.98 12.44 -13.04
CA PHE A 241 10.72 12.51 -11.78
C PHE A 241 12.00 11.67 -11.84
N ALA A 242 11.93 10.44 -12.34
CA ALA A 242 13.09 9.59 -12.56
C ALA A 242 14.10 10.17 -13.59
N ARG A 243 13.64 10.97 -14.57
CA ARG A 243 14.51 11.70 -15.51
C ARG A 243 15.16 12.93 -14.87
N GLN A 244 14.42 13.67 -14.04
CA GLN A 244 14.94 14.85 -13.32
C GLN A 244 16.01 14.45 -12.31
N GLN A 245 15.84 13.34 -11.59
CA GLN A 245 16.88 12.81 -10.69
C GLN A 245 18.18 12.45 -11.44
N ARG A 246 18.06 11.92 -12.68
CA ARG A 246 19.24 11.64 -13.53
C ARG A 246 19.94 12.88 -14.05
N ALA A 247 19.23 14.00 -14.20
CA ALA A 247 19.77 15.26 -14.72
C ALA A 247 20.49 16.11 -13.66
N HIS A 248 20.37 15.79 -12.37
CA HIS A 248 21.01 16.52 -11.29
C HIS A 248 21.99 15.68 -10.47
N PRO A 249 23.27 15.58 -10.89
CA PRO A 249 24.30 14.77 -10.22
C PRO A 249 24.58 15.15 -8.76
N ARG A 250 24.22 16.36 -8.33
CA ARG A 250 24.48 16.87 -6.97
C ARG A 250 23.63 16.23 -5.87
N PHE A 251 22.56 15.49 -6.23
CA PHE A 251 21.73 14.75 -5.28
C PHE A 251 22.32 13.39 -4.87
N HIS A 252 23.42 12.97 -5.47
CA HIS A 252 23.95 11.60 -5.29
C HIS A 252 25.13 11.48 -4.30
N ALA A 253 25.66 12.59 -3.78
CA ALA A 253 26.73 12.53 -2.82
C ALA A 253 26.20 12.37 -1.39
N GLY A 254 25.87 11.13 -0.98
CA GLY A 254 25.58 10.80 0.41
C GLY A 254 24.30 10.02 0.71
N HIS A 255 23.47 9.66 -0.29
CA HIS A 255 22.29 8.82 -0.04
C HIS A 255 22.39 7.49 -0.81
N PRO A 256 22.05 6.35 -0.13
CA PRO A 256 21.97 5.05 -0.81
C PRO A 256 20.93 5.12 -1.94
N CYS A 257 21.19 4.40 -3.03
CA CYS A 257 20.36 4.36 -4.22
C CYS A 257 18.86 4.24 -3.90
N GLN A 258 18.04 5.21 -4.34
CA GLN A 258 16.59 5.11 -4.27
C GLN A 258 16.09 4.10 -5.31
N LEU A 259 15.27 3.18 -4.85
CA LEU A 259 14.68 2.13 -5.67
C LEU A 259 13.44 2.67 -6.38
N VAL A 260 13.45 2.71 -7.70
CA VAL A 260 12.28 3.08 -8.50
C VAL A 260 11.53 1.81 -8.90
N VAL A 261 10.31 1.64 -8.39
CA VAL A 261 9.41 0.56 -8.80
C VAL A 261 8.62 1.02 -10.01
N ILE A 262 8.87 0.42 -11.17
CA ILE A 262 8.14 0.70 -12.42
C ILE A 262 7.11 -0.41 -12.64
N LEU A 263 5.83 -0.07 -12.66
CA LEU A 263 4.76 -0.98 -13.05
C LEU A 263 4.67 -1.07 -14.58
N TRP A 264 4.81 -2.28 -15.14
CA TRP A 264 4.68 -2.57 -16.57
C TRP A 264 3.28 -3.10 -16.90
N PRO A 265 2.69 -2.77 -18.08
CA PRO A 265 1.46 -3.42 -18.52
C PRO A 265 1.69 -4.92 -18.71
N ARG A 266 0.81 -5.77 -18.17
CA ARG A 266 0.84 -7.25 -18.10
C ARG A 266 1.50 -7.86 -16.86
N ASN A 267 1.20 -7.34 -15.64
CA ASN A 267 1.63 -7.96 -14.37
C ASN A 267 3.15 -8.19 -14.20
N ARG A 268 4.00 -7.51 -14.94
CA ARG A 268 5.45 -7.58 -14.74
C ARG A 268 5.93 -6.35 -13.99
N ILE A 269 6.49 -6.56 -12.82
CA ILE A 269 7.19 -5.53 -12.05
C ILE A 269 8.61 -5.46 -12.62
N ALA A 270 8.97 -4.32 -13.23
CA ALA A 270 10.35 -4.04 -13.59
C ALA A 270 10.98 -3.20 -12.48
N VAL A 271 12.03 -3.70 -11.89
CA VAL A 271 12.84 -2.98 -10.90
C VAL A 271 14.07 -2.44 -11.64
N GLY A 272 14.14 -1.10 -11.74
CA GLY A 272 15.31 -0.42 -12.31
C GLY A 272 16.15 0.19 -11.19
N GLN A 273 17.46 -0.06 -11.23
CA GLN A 273 18.41 0.71 -10.43
C GLN A 273 19.05 1.78 -11.29
N ILE A 274 19.25 2.94 -10.69
CA ILE A 274 20.16 3.94 -11.20
C ILE A 274 21.54 3.62 -10.61
N LYS A 275 22.44 3.04 -11.38
CA LYS A 275 23.85 2.92 -10.97
C LYS A 275 24.41 4.32 -10.78
N PRO A 276 25.22 4.57 -9.72
CA PRO A 276 26.01 5.78 -9.65
C PRO A 276 26.91 5.83 -10.90
N THR A 277 26.89 6.94 -11.61
CA THR A 277 27.84 7.17 -12.70
C THR A 277 29.23 7.30 -12.09
N ASP A 278 30.18 6.51 -12.61
CA ASP A 278 31.59 6.59 -12.28
C ASP A 278 32.05 8.04 -12.47
N PRO A 279 32.56 8.74 -11.45
CA PRO A 279 33.00 10.13 -11.56
C PRO A 279 34.24 10.31 -12.44
N ASN A 280 34.84 9.22 -12.98
CA ASN A 280 36.07 9.22 -13.80
C ASN A 280 35.82 8.78 -15.26
N ARG A 281 34.57 8.88 -15.77
CA ARG A 281 34.28 8.71 -17.19
C ARG A 281 33.56 9.90 -17.78
#